data_e81f2c4c1c618d9d6deacf1eb2a3a85e
#
_entry.id   e81f2c4c1c618d9d6deacf1eb2a3a85e
#
_cell.length_a   1.000
_cell.length_b   1.000
_cell.length_c   1.000
_cell.angle_alpha   90.00
_cell.angle_beta   90.00
_cell.angle_gamma   90.00
#
_symmetry.space_group_name_H-M   'P 1'
#
loop_
_entity.id
_entity.type
_entity.pdbx_description
1 polymer ?
#
loop_
_entity_poly.entity_id
_entity_poly.type
_entity_poly.pdbx_seq_one_letter_code
_entity_poly.pdbx_strand_id
1 'polypeptide(L)'
;MTERGTSTGDGSGPKTRYHLLTTDGGIVADQPGKAAGEAAISVVLKAPLEEISEPIGPAKDHHVAEYRALIRGLEVARSHGIEHLRVCLDSALLVNQLNGKWKVKAEHLKPFHEQAASLMQQFADIKITWVPRKANAEADALASTPLGPLRPKPKPSIDELPLE
;
A
#
# COMPACT_ATOMS: atom_id res chain seq x y z
N MET A 1 5.94 -6.63 -39.45
CA MET A 1 6.00 -6.87 -38.76
C MET A 1 6.39 -7.12 -38.11
N THR A 2 5.97 -7.17 -37.99
CA THR A 2 5.99 -7.57 -37.23
C THR A 2 6.38 -8.13 -36.50
N GLU A 3 6.17 -8.17 -36.28
CA GLU A 3 6.24 -8.82 -35.56
C GLU A 3 6.47 -9.40 -34.87
N ARG A 4 6.28 -9.22 -35.06
CA ARG A 4 6.28 -9.85 -34.38
C ARG A 4 6.38 -10.61 -33.70
N GLY A 5 6.25 -10.48 -33.72
CA GLY A 5 5.94 -11.23 -33.00
C GLY A 5 6.08 -11.95 -32.61
N THR A 6 5.90 -12.05 -32.94
CA THR A 6 5.84 -12.93 -32.57
C THR A 6 6.22 -13.66 -32.03
N SER A 7 5.61 -13.46 -32.21
CA SER A 7 5.64 -14.31 -31.52
C SER A 7 6.41 -15.04 -31.06
N THR A 8 6.49 -15.03 -30.53
CA THR A 8 7.33 -15.83 -30.03
C THR A 8 7.07 -17.06 -29.60
N GLY A 9 7.30 -17.44 -29.57
CA GLY A 9 7.27 -18.78 -29.54
C GLY A 9 6.48 -19.50 -28.51
N ASP A 10 6.19 -18.92 -27.43
CA ASP A 10 5.46 -19.57 -26.35
C ASP A 10 3.95 -19.46 -26.51
N GLY A 11 3.50 -18.82 -27.57
CA GLY A 11 2.09 -18.70 -27.82
C GLY A 11 1.36 -17.67 -26.99
N SER A 12 2.06 -16.98 -26.12
CA SER A 12 1.43 -15.91 -25.34
C SER A 12 1.49 -14.60 -26.12
N GLY A 13 0.48 -13.76 -25.97
CA GLY A 13 0.50 -12.41 -26.51
C GLY A 13 1.45 -11.51 -25.72
N PRO A 14 1.47 -10.21 -26.03
CA PRO A 14 2.28 -9.27 -25.27
C PRO A 14 1.92 -9.35 -23.81
N LYS A 15 2.93 -9.43 -22.97
CA LYS A 15 2.69 -9.50 -21.53
C LYS A 15 2.29 -8.13 -21.02
N THR A 16 1.20 -8.09 -20.27
CA THR A 16 0.77 -6.89 -19.58
C THR A 16 1.80 -6.51 -18.52
N ARG A 17 2.22 -5.27 -18.57
CA ARG A 17 3.15 -4.76 -17.56
C ARG A 17 2.37 -4.19 -16.39
N TYR A 18 2.73 -4.62 -15.21
CA TYR A 18 2.22 -4.05 -13.97
C TYR A 18 3.25 -3.11 -13.40
N HIS A 19 2.79 -1.96 -12.96
CA HIS A 19 3.61 -1.08 -12.14
C HIS A 19 3.54 -1.55 -10.70
N LEU A 20 4.61 -1.37 -9.97
CA LEU A 20 4.67 -1.82 -8.58
C LEU A 20 4.49 -0.65 -7.64
N LEU A 21 3.58 -0.79 -6.71
CA LEU A 21 3.33 0.19 -5.65
C LEU A 21 3.54 -0.50 -4.31
N THR A 22 4.40 0.09 -3.48
CA THR A 22 4.50 -0.30 -2.07
C THR A 22 4.22 0.91 -1.23
N THR A 23 3.46 0.73 -0.16
CA THR A 23 3.13 1.81 0.75
C THR A 23 3.27 1.33 2.18
N ASP A 24 3.50 2.25 3.07
CA ASP A 24 3.55 1.97 4.49
C ASP A 24 3.10 3.20 5.25
N GLY A 25 2.50 2.97 6.41
CA GLY A 25 2.09 4.04 7.29
C GLY A 25 2.23 3.57 8.72
N GLY A 26 2.52 4.50 9.60
CA GLY A 26 2.67 4.15 11.00
C GLY A 26 2.55 5.35 11.91
N ILE A 27 2.46 5.04 13.17
CA ILE A 27 2.40 6.04 14.25
C ILE A 27 3.81 6.26 14.74
N VAL A 28 4.17 7.52 14.92
CA VAL A 28 5.50 7.90 15.41
C VAL A 28 5.66 7.41 16.84
N ALA A 29 6.83 6.86 17.15
CA ALA A 29 7.14 6.42 18.50
C ALA A 29 7.11 7.61 19.46
N ASP A 30 6.67 7.36 20.68
CA ASP A 30 6.59 8.41 21.68
C ASP A 30 7.97 9.00 21.93
N GLN A 31 8.07 10.32 21.80
CA GLN A 31 9.32 11.04 21.99
C GLN A 31 9.02 12.35 22.71
N PRO A 32 9.95 12.80 23.57
CA PRO A 32 9.79 14.08 24.23
C PRO A 32 9.61 15.19 23.18
N GLY A 33 8.62 16.04 23.39
CA GLY A 33 8.36 17.18 22.51
C GLY A 33 7.59 16.87 21.23
N LYS A 34 7.18 15.62 21.03
CA LYS A 34 6.35 15.26 19.88
C LYS A 34 4.90 15.06 20.32
N ALA A 35 3.98 15.42 19.45
CA ALA A 35 2.57 15.19 19.74
C ALA A 35 2.27 13.69 19.69
N ALA A 36 1.45 13.24 20.63
CA ALA A 36 1.06 11.83 20.66
C ALA A 36 0.19 11.50 19.45
N GLY A 37 0.41 10.32 18.88
CA GLY A 37 -0.42 9.85 17.78
C GLY A 37 -0.07 10.40 16.41
N GLU A 38 1.00 11.20 16.31
CA GLU A 38 1.46 11.67 15.00
C GLU A 38 1.79 10.51 14.09
N ALA A 39 1.37 10.61 12.84
CA ALA A 39 1.55 9.53 11.89
C ALA A 39 2.33 10.01 10.67
N ALA A 40 2.95 9.07 9.99
CA ALA A 40 3.65 9.31 8.75
C ALA A 40 3.33 8.20 7.75
N ILE A 41 3.40 8.56 6.48
CA ILE A 41 3.16 7.60 5.40
C ILE A 41 4.31 7.64 4.41
N SER A 42 4.46 6.53 3.68
CA SER A 42 5.37 6.48 2.55
C SER A 42 4.71 5.79 1.37
N VAL A 43 5.13 6.22 0.20
CA VAL A 43 4.69 5.66 -1.08
C VAL A 43 5.93 5.43 -1.92
N VAL A 44 6.08 4.25 -2.46
CA VAL A 44 7.13 3.94 -3.43
C VAL A 44 6.47 3.36 -4.67
N LEU A 45 6.49 4.14 -5.73
CA LEU A 45 5.98 3.70 -7.04
C LEU A 45 7.16 3.47 -7.95
N LYS A 46 7.13 2.39 -8.71
CA LYS A 46 8.22 2.07 -9.63
C LYS A 46 7.74 2.09 -11.07
N ALA A 47 8.59 2.65 -11.93
CA ALA A 47 8.44 2.79 -13.37
C ALA A 47 7.24 3.66 -13.77
N PRO A 48 7.20 4.96 -13.51
CA PRO A 48 8.36 5.75 -13.06
C PRO A 48 8.58 5.64 -11.56
N LEU A 49 9.80 5.91 -11.13
CA LEU A 49 10.10 5.94 -9.70
C LEU A 49 9.55 7.21 -9.10
N GLU A 50 8.73 7.07 -8.09
CA GLU A 50 8.29 8.18 -7.28
C GLU A 50 8.26 7.74 -5.83
N GLU A 51 8.91 8.51 -4.97
CA GLU A 51 8.98 8.22 -3.55
C GLU A 51 8.41 9.39 -2.79
N ILE A 52 7.47 9.10 -1.92
CA ILE A 52 6.82 10.11 -1.08
C ILE A 52 6.97 9.67 0.36
N SER A 53 7.36 10.62 1.19
CA SER A 53 7.46 10.41 2.63
C SER A 53 6.93 11.69 3.27
N GLU A 54 5.81 11.57 3.96
CA GLU A 54 5.17 12.77 4.51
C GLU A 54 4.46 12.50 5.83
N PRO A 55 4.48 13.50 6.73
CA PRO A 55 3.65 13.44 7.92
C PRO A 55 2.19 13.67 7.55
N ILE A 56 1.26 13.04 8.28
CA ILE A 56 -0.17 13.17 7.97
C ILE A 56 -0.97 13.65 9.19
N GLY A 57 -0.29 14.09 10.25
CA GLY A 57 -0.95 14.48 11.48
C GLY A 57 -1.37 13.28 12.32
N PRO A 58 -2.22 13.50 13.32
CA PRO A 58 -2.64 12.40 14.19
C PRO A 58 -3.45 11.35 13.45
N ALA A 59 -3.23 10.10 13.79
CA ALA A 59 -4.05 8.99 13.31
C ALA A 59 -4.50 8.18 14.51
N LYS A 60 -5.70 7.65 14.45
CA LYS A 60 -6.28 6.91 15.59
C LYS A 60 -5.47 5.66 15.89
N ASP A 61 -5.02 4.96 14.85
CA ASP A 61 -4.18 3.78 15.01
C ASP A 61 -3.36 3.58 13.73
N HIS A 62 -2.50 2.58 13.78
CA HIS A 62 -1.61 2.32 12.64
C HIS A 62 -2.37 1.86 11.39
N HIS A 63 -3.54 1.25 11.55
CA HIS A 63 -4.34 0.84 10.38
C HIS A 63 -4.85 2.05 9.61
N VAL A 64 -5.22 3.12 10.31
CA VAL A 64 -5.60 4.38 9.64
C VAL A 64 -4.42 4.92 8.85
N ALA A 65 -3.22 4.91 9.42
CA ALA A 65 -2.03 5.39 8.73
C ALA A 65 -1.74 4.53 7.49
N GLU A 66 -1.90 3.22 7.59
CA GLU A 66 -1.68 2.32 6.47
C GLU A 66 -2.70 2.52 5.34
N TYR A 67 -3.97 2.72 5.69
CA TYR A 67 -5.00 3.04 4.69
C TYR A 67 -4.69 4.36 3.99
N ARG A 68 -4.29 5.38 4.76
CA ARG A 68 -3.99 6.68 4.18
C ARG A 68 -2.77 6.60 3.25
N ALA A 69 -1.77 5.80 3.61
CA ALA A 69 -0.62 5.56 2.72
C ALA A 69 -1.07 4.92 1.41
N LEU A 70 -1.91 3.90 1.50
CA LEU A 70 -2.44 3.23 0.31
C LEU A 70 -3.23 4.20 -0.57
N ILE A 71 -4.14 4.97 0.04
CA ILE A 71 -4.95 5.94 -0.70
C ILE A 71 -4.04 6.93 -1.43
N ARG A 72 -3.03 7.45 -0.74
CA ARG A 72 -2.06 8.37 -1.35
C ARG A 72 -1.34 7.72 -2.53
N GLY A 73 -0.91 6.48 -2.36
CA GLY A 73 -0.24 5.73 -3.43
C GLY A 73 -1.13 5.49 -4.64
N LEU A 74 -2.39 5.15 -4.40
CA LEU A 74 -3.35 4.95 -5.49
C LEU A 74 -3.58 6.25 -6.26
N GLU A 75 -3.68 7.37 -5.55
CA GLU A 75 -3.83 8.68 -6.18
C GLU A 75 -2.61 9.02 -7.05
N VAL A 76 -1.41 8.75 -6.53
CA VAL A 76 -0.18 8.98 -7.28
C VAL A 76 -0.15 8.11 -8.54
N ALA A 77 -0.47 6.84 -8.42
CA ALA A 77 -0.49 5.94 -9.56
C ALA A 77 -1.50 6.43 -10.62
N ARG A 78 -2.66 6.88 -10.20
CA ARG A 78 -3.66 7.43 -11.13
C ARG A 78 -3.16 8.69 -11.82
N SER A 79 -2.45 9.53 -11.09
CA SER A 79 -1.91 10.76 -11.69
C SER A 79 -0.90 10.49 -12.79
N HIS A 80 -0.28 9.31 -12.78
CA HIS A 80 0.65 8.88 -13.83
C HIS A 80 -0.07 8.13 -14.96
N GLY A 81 -1.38 7.99 -14.90
CA GLY A 81 -2.14 7.29 -15.93
C GLY A 81 -1.96 5.78 -15.92
N ILE A 82 -1.51 5.23 -14.81
CA ILE A 82 -1.28 3.79 -14.69
C ILE A 82 -2.63 3.05 -14.64
N GLU A 83 -2.75 1.99 -15.42
CA GLU A 83 -3.97 1.19 -15.48
C GLU A 83 -3.79 -0.22 -14.91
N HIS A 84 -2.56 -0.72 -14.88
CA HIS A 84 -2.26 -2.07 -14.37
C HIS A 84 -1.31 -1.94 -13.19
N LEU A 85 -1.83 -2.20 -12.00
CA LEU A 85 -1.09 -1.92 -10.77
C LEU A 85 -1.02 -3.15 -9.89
N ARG A 86 0.16 -3.43 -9.40
CA ARG A 86 0.38 -4.44 -8.37
C ARG A 86 0.79 -3.73 -7.09
N VAL A 87 0.01 -3.95 -6.03
CA VAL A 87 0.23 -3.30 -4.75
C VAL A 87 0.71 -4.33 -3.74
N CYS A 88 1.81 -4.04 -3.07
CA CYS A 88 2.34 -4.90 -2.01
C CYS A 88 2.22 -4.17 -0.68
N LEU A 89 1.56 -4.80 0.27
CA LEU A 89 1.35 -4.25 1.60
C LEU A 89 1.78 -5.27 2.64
N ASP A 90 2.31 -4.79 3.76
CA ASP A 90 2.67 -5.67 4.86
C ASP A 90 1.59 -5.77 5.93
N SER A 91 0.43 -5.19 5.71
CA SER A 91 -0.70 -5.28 6.61
C SER A 91 -1.66 -6.38 6.16
N ALA A 92 -1.70 -7.47 6.89
CA ALA A 92 -2.62 -8.57 6.59
C ALA A 92 -4.08 -8.10 6.67
N LEU A 93 -4.38 -7.21 7.62
CA LEU A 93 -5.73 -6.69 7.77
C LEU A 93 -6.19 -5.96 6.51
N LEU A 94 -5.38 -5.03 6.02
CA LEU A 94 -5.73 -4.27 4.82
C LEU A 94 -5.89 -5.18 3.61
N VAL A 95 -4.93 -6.08 3.41
CA VAL A 95 -4.96 -6.97 2.25
C VAL A 95 -6.24 -7.80 2.25
N ASN A 96 -6.59 -8.40 3.40
CA ASN A 96 -7.79 -9.22 3.48
C ASN A 96 -9.08 -8.41 3.34
N GLN A 97 -9.11 -7.20 3.89
CA GLN A 97 -10.28 -6.33 3.75
C GLN A 97 -10.46 -5.87 2.30
N LEU A 98 -9.36 -5.49 1.64
CA LEU A 98 -9.42 -4.99 0.27
C LEU A 98 -9.72 -6.10 -0.74
N ASN A 99 -9.30 -7.33 -0.46
CA ASN A 99 -9.60 -8.47 -1.30
C ASN A 99 -10.97 -9.10 -1.00
N GLY A 100 -11.72 -8.53 -0.05
CA GLY A 100 -13.06 -8.98 0.26
C GLY A 100 -13.13 -10.24 1.10
N LYS A 101 -12.00 -10.69 1.65
CA LYS A 101 -11.97 -11.89 2.49
C LYS A 101 -12.44 -11.62 3.90
N TRP A 102 -12.20 -10.43 4.41
CA TRP A 102 -12.58 -10.02 5.77
C TRP A 102 -13.45 -8.78 5.71
N LYS A 103 -14.47 -8.73 6.58
CA LYS A 103 -15.29 -7.55 6.72
C LYS A 103 -14.54 -6.47 7.48
N VAL A 104 -14.86 -5.22 7.17
CA VAL A 104 -14.35 -4.07 7.91
C VAL A 104 -15.25 -3.88 9.13
N LYS A 105 -14.83 -4.40 10.28
CA LYS A 105 -15.63 -4.33 11.50
C LYS A 105 -15.44 -3.02 12.25
N ALA A 106 -14.25 -2.46 12.19
CA ALA A 106 -13.97 -1.20 12.88
C ALA A 106 -14.62 -0.04 12.13
N GLU A 107 -15.55 0.63 12.78
CA GLU A 107 -16.31 1.72 12.16
C GLU A 107 -15.40 2.82 11.62
N HIS A 108 -14.33 3.14 12.35
CA HIS A 108 -13.43 4.22 11.94
C HIS A 108 -12.61 3.88 10.69
N LEU A 109 -12.54 2.60 10.30
CA LEU A 109 -11.82 2.21 9.09
C LEU A 109 -12.72 2.19 7.85
N LYS A 110 -14.02 2.15 8.04
CA LYS A 110 -14.96 2.03 6.91
C LYS A 110 -14.81 3.14 5.88
N PRO A 111 -14.71 4.42 6.26
CA PRO A 111 -14.53 5.47 5.26
C PRO A 111 -13.24 5.31 4.45
N PHE A 112 -12.17 4.88 5.10
CA PHE A 112 -10.89 4.69 4.41
C PHE A 112 -10.96 3.50 3.45
N HIS A 113 -11.59 2.41 3.89
CA HIS A 113 -11.80 1.25 3.04
C HIS A 113 -12.63 1.63 1.80
N GLU A 114 -13.71 2.37 1.98
CA GLU A 114 -14.56 2.79 0.88
C GLU A 114 -13.80 3.68 -0.10
N GLN A 115 -13.00 4.60 0.41
CA GLN A 115 -12.20 5.48 -0.43
C GLN A 115 -11.16 4.69 -1.22
N ALA A 116 -10.46 3.77 -0.57
CA ALA A 116 -9.48 2.92 -1.24
C ALA A 116 -10.14 2.05 -2.30
N ALA A 117 -11.27 1.41 -1.97
CA ALA A 117 -11.99 0.57 -2.90
C ALA A 117 -12.46 1.35 -4.12
N SER A 118 -12.94 2.57 -3.92
CA SER A 118 -13.36 3.43 -5.01
C SER A 118 -12.22 3.77 -5.95
N LEU A 119 -11.04 4.08 -5.39
CA LEU A 119 -9.85 4.35 -6.20
C LEU A 119 -9.40 3.10 -6.96
N MET A 120 -9.48 1.93 -6.32
CA MET A 120 -9.08 0.68 -6.96
C MET A 120 -9.91 0.40 -8.22
N GLN A 121 -11.18 0.77 -8.21
CA GLN A 121 -12.06 0.57 -9.36
C GLN A 121 -11.67 1.39 -10.58
N GLN A 122 -10.85 2.40 -10.40
CA GLN A 122 -10.40 3.26 -11.51
C GLN A 122 -9.25 2.64 -12.31
N PHE A 123 -8.72 1.51 -11.87
CA PHE A 123 -7.66 0.80 -12.58
C PHE A 123 -8.25 -0.30 -13.44
N ALA A 124 -7.68 -0.52 -14.62
CA ALA A 124 -8.13 -1.62 -15.48
C ALA A 124 -7.88 -2.97 -14.81
N ASP A 125 -6.76 -3.08 -14.11
CA ASP A 125 -6.44 -4.28 -13.36
C ASP A 125 -5.56 -3.89 -12.17
N ILE A 126 -5.96 -4.34 -10.99
CA ILE A 126 -5.20 -4.06 -9.77
C ILE A 126 -5.18 -5.32 -8.91
N LYS A 127 -4.02 -5.63 -8.35
CA LYS A 127 -3.85 -6.75 -7.43
C LYS A 127 -3.22 -6.25 -6.14
N ILE A 128 -3.83 -6.63 -5.03
CA ILE A 128 -3.33 -6.30 -3.69
C ILE A 128 -2.76 -7.58 -3.10
N THR A 129 -1.49 -7.57 -2.76
CA THR A 129 -0.77 -8.75 -2.27
C THR A 129 -0.13 -8.44 -0.94
N TRP A 130 -0.23 -9.38 -0.01
CA TRP A 130 0.47 -9.28 1.27
C TRP A 130 1.94 -9.69 1.07
N VAL A 131 2.83 -8.94 1.71
CA VAL A 131 4.26 -9.29 1.77
C VAL A 131 4.72 -9.17 3.21
N PRO A 132 5.72 -9.96 3.62
CA PRO A 132 6.29 -9.78 4.96
C PRO A 132 6.89 -8.39 5.09
N ARG A 133 6.90 -7.87 6.33
CA ARG A 133 7.45 -6.53 6.59
C ARG A 133 8.88 -6.38 6.08
N LYS A 134 9.66 -7.45 6.17
CA LYS A 134 11.02 -7.48 5.66
C LYS A 134 11.09 -7.15 4.17
N ALA A 135 10.11 -7.62 3.40
CA ALA A 135 10.04 -7.33 1.97
C ALA A 135 9.54 -5.92 1.68
N ASN A 136 9.00 -5.22 2.69
CA ASN A 136 8.51 -3.84 2.56
C ASN A 136 9.46 -2.84 3.23
N ALA A 137 10.72 -3.22 3.42
CA ALA A 137 11.68 -2.43 4.20
C ALA A 137 11.94 -1.05 3.61
N GLU A 138 11.93 -0.93 2.29
CA GLU A 138 12.15 0.35 1.63
C GLU A 138 11.07 1.37 1.99
N ALA A 139 9.81 0.96 1.91
CA ALA A 139 8.70 1.83 2.28
C ALA A 139 8.68 2.12 3.78
N ASP A 140 9.00 1.12 4.59
CA ASP A 140 9.04 1.27 6.05
C ASP A 140 10.12 2.29 6.46
N ALA A 141 11.31 2.19 5.90
CA ALA A 141 12.39 3.12 6.18
C ALA A 141 12.02 4.55 5.74
N LEU A 142 11.38 4.67 4.57
CA LEU A 142 10.97 5.96 4.04
C LEU A 142 9.90 6.59 4.93
N ALA A 143 8.98 5.80 5.47
CA ALA A 143 7.92 6.31 6.33
C ALA A 143 8.46 6.90 7.63
N SER A 144 9.58 6.42 8.14
CA SER A 144 10.16 6.93 9.37
C SER A 144 10.96 8.22 9.19
N THR A 145 11.16 8.65 7.94
CA THR A 145 12.00 9.82 7.64
C THR A 145 11.44 11.15 8.14
N PRO A 146 10.12 11.46 7.98
CA PRO A 146 9.63 12.80 8.29
C PRO A 146 9.62 13.12 9.78
N LEU A 147 9.29 12.17 10.62
CA LEU A 147 9.02 12.42 12.03
C LEU A 147 9.88 11.59 12.97
N GLY A 148 10.69 10.69 12.44
CA GLY A 148 11.53 9.81 13.25
C GLY A 148 10.94 8.41 13.37
N PRO A 149 11.48 7.59 14.29
CA PRO A 149 11.11 6.18 14.36
C PRO A 149 9.62 5.98 14.60
N LEU A 150 9.06 4.99 13.92
CA LEU A 150 7.67 4.60 14.08
C LEU A 150 7.55 3.61 15.24
N ARG A 151 6.37 3.57 15.84
CA ARG A 151 6.05 2.56 16.86
C ARG A 151 6.07 1.18 16.20
N PRO A 152 6.56 0.16 16.94
CA PRO A 152 6.42 -1.21 16.43
C PRO A 152 4.94 -1.54 16.19
N LYS A 153 4.66 -2.14 15.06
CA LYS A 153 3.29 -2.57 14.75
C LYS A 153 3.03 -3.91 15.43
N PRO A 154 1.78 -4.16 15.87
CA PRO A 154 1.45 -5.47 16.42
C PRO A 154 1.67 -6.54 15.37
N LYS A 155 2.15 -7.69 15.80
CA LYS A 155 2.28 -8.84 14.89
C LYS A 155 0.88 -9.37 14.61
N PRO A 156 0.58 -9.71 13.34
CA PRO A 156 -0.71 -10.33 13.06
C PRO A 156 -0.79 -11.69 13.72
N SER A 157 -1.99 -12.04 14.20
CA SER A 157 -2.21 -13.39 14.67
C SER A 157 -2.21 -14.34 13.49
N ILE A 158 -2.07 -15.64 13.77
CA ILE A 158 -2.04 -16.62 12.68
C ILE A 158 -3.35 -16.59 11.89
N ASP A 159 -4.46 -16.27 12.57
CA ASP A 159 -5.77 -16.20 11.92
C ASP A 159 -5.92 -14.96 11.03
N GLU A 160 -5.04 -13.97 11.20
CA GLU A 160 -5.07 -12.73 10.44
C GLU A 160 -4.17 -12.78 9.22
N LEU A 161 -3.39 -13.84 9.06
CA LEU A 161 -2.51 -13.94 7.90
C LEU A 161 -3.31 -14.34 6.67
N PRO A 162 -3.03 -13.71 5.50
CA PRO A 162 -3.70 -14.11 4.28
C PRO A 162 -3.36 -15.54 3.90
N LEU A 163 -4.35 -16.24 3.39
CA LEU A 163 -4.13 -17.57 2.82
C LEU A 163 -3.59 -17.42 1.41
N GLU A 164 -2.58 -18.21 1.10
CA GLU A 164 -2.00 -18.21 -0.24
C GLU A 164 -2.87 -18.92 -1.24
#